data_548f729565f2204915a5f01f1a886aca
#
_entry.id   548f729565f2204915a5f01f1a886aca
#
_cell.length_a   1.000
_cell.length_b   1.000
_cell.length_c   1.000
_cell.angle_alpha   90.00
_cell.angle_beta   90.00
_cell.angle_gamma   90.00
#
_symmetry.space_group_name_H-M   'P 1'
#
loop_
_entity.id
_entity.type
_entity.pdbx_description
1 polymer ?
#
loop_
_entity_poly.entity_id
_entity_poly.type
_entity_poly.pdbx_seq_one_letter_code
_entity_poly.pdbx_strand_id
1 'polypeptide(L)'
;MSKGESVDRRRAIKRTVALGVSMGTLGAMNSGPLRANEFESIKTAIKPSNPIADLVIVGAGNAGIPAAIQAADLGVRVLLVDKNPFIGGMLNISGGHISGADSKLQIEKGIEDSPALHYRDAMRMGKYSNNSELLKIAVENAAAMIDWLAEIGVEFTPESPFFEDDHEHYSSARTYMGPDYGRSLLGPLRTELEKRIDRGDIKLLLRAKVTKLLQDDSGTVTGIAVDDDSGKASDFMAKAVILTTGGYGASQVLKEKYNPKIAKSKVVCLPHASGDGLIMAQQAGAELINMGHFVSFPGAIDGARGRLMFPPKHYPQGIWVNKQGERFVNEHAINPDERERAFLAQTDFGYFMILDKKSKINNEIGVKDWDQQQLDRQVSSGIVKKAQSIRGLGRKMGIPVQQLVKTVTEYNRSVVTGVDEKFNRQRLDSPIDEGPFYSIPITGSILISHGGVAVNHLLQAVESSGKVIDGLYAAGEAAAGMHGANR
;
A
#
# COMPACT_ATOMS: atom_id res chain seq x y z
N MET A 1 -35.31 20.20 -17.72
CA MET A 1 -34.55 19.24 -16.89
C MET A 1 -35.12 19.29 -15.48
N SER A 2 -35.62 18.16 -14.98
CA SER A 2 -36.38 18.11 -13.73
C SER A 2 -35.46 18.24 -12.51
N LYS A 3 -35.97 18.79 -11.39
CA LYS A 3 -35.23 18.92 -10.11
C LYS A 3 -34.65 17.58 -9.61
N GLY A 4 -35.14 16.45 -10.06
CA GLY A 4 -34.67 15.11 -9.72
C GLY A 4 -33.31 14.75 -10.31
N GLU A 5 -33.03 15.11 -11.56
CA GLU A 5 -31.73 14.80 -12.21
C GLU A 5 -30.52 15.51 -11.58
N SER A 6 -30.76 16.71 -11.03
CA SER A 6 -29.67 17.49 -10.39
C SER A 6 -29.29 16.96 -9.01
N VAL A 7 -30.23 16.34 -8.29
CA VAL A 7 -29.98 15.73 -6.97
C VAL A 7 -29.23 14.40 -7.11
N ASP A 8 -29.56 13.62 -8.12
CA ASP A 8 -28.90 12.34 -8.38
C ASP A 8 -27.43 12.50 -8.83
N ARG A 9 -27.14 13.47 -9.69
CA ARG A 9 -25.76 13.77 -10.10
C ARG A 9 -24.87 14.22 -8.95
N ARG A 10 -25.43 14.89 -7.94
CA ARG A 10 -24.68 15.30 -6.73
C ARG A 10 -24.40 14.14 -5.77
N ARG A 11 -25.34 13.22 -5.62
CA ARG A 11 -25.12 11.94 -4.93
C ARG A 11 -24.06 11.11 -5.64
N ALA A 12 -23.98 11.22 -6.96
CA ALA A 12 -23.02 10.60 -7.81
C ALA A 12 -21.57 10.95 -7.45
N ILE A 13 -21.24 12.23 -7.47
CA ILE A 13 -19.86 12.69 -7.16
C ILE A 13 -19.46 12.27 -5.75
N LYS A 14 -20.34 12.34 -4.76
CA LYS A 14 -20.07 11.89 -3.39
C LYS A 14 -19.76 10.39 -3.30
N ARG A 15 -20.54 9.54 -3.95
CA ARG A 15 -20.31 8.09 -3.98
C ARG A 15 -19.03 7.73 -4.72
N THR A 16 -18.72 8.46 -5.81
CA THR A 16 -17.51 8.25 -6.61
C THR A 16 -16.25 8.55 -5.82
N VAL A 17 -16.22 9.66 -5.08
CA VAL A 17 -15.08 10.01 -4.23
C VAL A 17 -14.93 8.98 -3.11
N ALA A 18 -16.03 8.54 -2.49
CA ALA A 18 -16.02 7.52 -1.46
C ALA A 18 -15.46 6.18 -1.97
N LEU A 19 -15.88 5.70 -3.14
CA LEU A 19 -15.44 4.42 -3.69
C LEU A 19 -13.99 4.43 -4.20
N GLY A 20 -13.49 5.57 -4.69
CA GLY A 20 -12.08 5.73 -5.04
C GLY A 20 -11.13 5.60 -3.85
N VAL A 21 -11.60 5.88 -2.63
CA VAL A 21 -10.83 5.67 -1.39
C VAL A 21 -10.75 4.21 -1.04
N SER A 22 -11.72 3.40 -1.42
CA SER A 22 -11.90 2.06 -0.89
C SER A 22 -11.01 0.97 -1.45
N MET A 23 -10.27 1.19 -2.51
CA MET A 23 -9.21 0.25 -2.90
C MET A 23 -7.83 0.64 -2.33
N GLY A 24 -7.75 1.71 -1.63
CA GLY A 24 -6.72 2.01 -0.67
C GLY A 24 -7.32 2.17 0.72
N THR A 25 -8.64 2.19 0.83
CA THR A 25 -9.45 2.24 2.06
C THR A 25 -10.81 2.88 1.81
N LEU A 26 -11.84 2.24 2.22
CA LEU A 26 -13.22 2.59 1.91
C LEU A 26 -13.96 3.31 2.98
N GLY A 27 -14.84 4.11 2.53
CA GLY A 27 -15.88 4.56 3.36
C GLY A 27 -17.15 4.93 2.66
N ALA A 28 -18.32 4.60 3.13
CA ALA A 28 -19.56 5.10 2.74
C ALA A 28 -20.60 5.42 3.69
N MET A 29 -21.70 5.70 3.30
CA MET A 29 -22.72 6.53 3.87
C MET A 29 -23.81 5.73 4.56
N ASN A 30 -24.02 6.03 5.85
CA ASN A 30 -25.33 6.28 6.39
C ASN A 30 -25.21 7.22 7.61
N SER A 31 -24.97 8.48 7.37
CA SER A 31 -25.28 9.57 8.29
C SER A 31 -26.21 10.50 7.57
N GLY A 32 -27.31 10.91 8.21
CA GLY A 32 -28.47 11.59 7.69
C GLY A 32 -28.26 12.67 6.63
N PRO A 33 -29.32 13.24 6.08
CA PRO A 33 -29.26 14.09 4.90
C PRO A 33 -28.37 15.29 5.19
N LEU A 34 -27.20 15.35 4.53
CA LEU A 34 -26.41 16.57 4.43
C LEU A 34 -27.30 17.65 3.81
N ARG A 35 -27.39 18.78 4.47
CA ARG A 35 -28.31 19.88 4.09
C ARG A 35 -28.02 20.34 2.66
N ALA A 36 -29.09 20.53 1.90
CA ALA A 36 -29.05 20.91 0.49
C ALA A 36 -28.28 22.21 0.20
N ASN A 37 -28.03 23.04 1.21
CA ASN A 37 -27.41 24.35 1.07
C ASN A 37 -25.88 24.31 0.86
N GLU A 38 -25.20 23.22 1.20
CA GLU A 38 -23.73 23.10 1.02
C GLU A 38 -23.32 22.82 -0.43
N PHE A 39 -24.30 22.53 -1.30
CA PHE A 39 -24.10 22.25 -2.73
C PHE A 39 -24.47 23.37 -3.67
N GLU A 40 -25.09 24.42 -3.20
CA GLU A 40 -25.44 25.57 -4.07
C GLU A 40 -24.23 26.43 -4.43
N SER A 41 -23.19 26.42 -3.61
CA SER A 41 -21.94 27.13 -3.92
C SER A 41 -21.18 26.59 -5.14
N ILE A 42 -21.41 25.31 -5.51
CA ILE A 42 -20.78 24.71 -6.71
C ILE A 42 -21.47 25.18 -8.01
N LYS A 43 -22.65 25.79 -7.91
CA LYS A 43 -23.46 26.21 -9.09
C LYS A 43 -23.07 27.55 -9.68
N THR A 44 -22.38 28.41 -8.97
CA THR A 44 -22.21 29.81 -9.35
C THR A 44 -20.81 30.18 -9.85
N ALA A 45 -19.83 29.32 -9.72
CA ALA A 45 -18.50 29.59 -10.23
C ALA A 45 -18.27 28.90 -11.57
N ILE A 46 -17.93 29.67 -12.56
CA ILE A 46 -17.33 29.37 -13.86
C ILE A 46 -18.33 28.87 -14.93
N LYS A 47 -18.45 29.67 -15.98
CA LYS A 47 -18.78 29.20 -17.34
C LYS A 47 -17.45 28.84 -18.04
N PRO A 48 -16.95 27.61 -17.95
CA PRO A 48 -15.90 27.17 -18.89
C PRO A 48 -16.61 26.96 -20.23
N SER A 49 -15.99 27.41 -21.27
CA SER A 49 -16.34 27.03 -22.63
C SER A 49 -16.27 25.50 -22.74
N ASN A 50 -17.42 24.84 -22.62
CA ASN A 50 -17.67 23.42 -22.84
C ASN A 50 -16.66 22.47 -22.18
N PRO A 51 -16.77 22.08 -20.89
CA PRO A 51 -15.85 21.18 -20.26
C PRO A 51 -15.87 19.81 -20.95
N ILE A 52 -14.70 19.28 -21.27
CA ILE A 52 -14.54 17.97 -21.92
C ILE A 52 -15.09 16.85 -21.02
N ALA A 53 -15.02 17.04 -19.70
CA ALA A 53 -15.54 16.13 -18.69
C ALA A 53 -16.17 16.89 -17.52
N ASP A 54 -17.05 16.24 -16.78
CA ASP A 54 -17.56 16.77 -15.51
C ASP A 54 -16.55 16.51 -14.39
N LEU A 55 -15.80 15.41 -14.49
CA LEU A 55 -14.81 14.96 -13.51
C LEU A 55 -13.54 14.50 -14.21
N VAL A 56 -12.40 14.98 -13.73
CA VAL A 56 -11.08 14.43 -14.06
C VAL A 56 -10.59 13.57 -12.92
N ILE A 57 -10.09 12.37 -13.23
CA ILE A 57 -9.43 11.48 -12.29
C ILE A 57 -7.99 11.29 -12.77
N VAL A 58 -7.03 11.64 -11.91
CA VAL A 58 -5.61 11.55 -12.22
C VAL A 58 -5.00 10.32 -11.57
N GLY A 59 -4.68 9.32 -12.37
CA GLY A 59 -4.16 8.01 -11.96
C GLY A 59 -5.16 6.89 -12.18
N ALA A 60 -4.88 5.98 -13.11
CA ALA A 60 -5.67 4.79 -13.41
C ALA A 60 -5.21 3.56 -12.60
N GLY A 61 -5.00 3.75 -11.29
CA GLY A 61 -4.63 2.72 -10.33
C GLY A 61 -5.83 2.13 -9.59
N ASN A 62 -5.52 1.48 -8.46
CA ASN A 62 -6.50 0.80 -7.60
C ASN A 62 -7.58 1.72 -6.99
N ALA A 63 -7.34 3.01 -6.87
CA ALA A 63 -8.35 3.99 -6.44
C ALA A 63 -9.05 4.65 -7.63
N GLY A 64 -8.32 4.97 -8.70
CA GLY A 64 -8.86 5.73 -9.83
C GLY A 64 -9.81 4.93 -10.71
N ILE A 65 -9.53 3.65 -10.96
CA ILE A 65 -10.40 2.80 -11.78
C ILE A 65 -11.79 2.65 -11.17
N PRO A 66 -11.96 2.20 -9.90
CA PRO A 66 -13.29 2.11 -9.30
C PRO A 66 -13.97 3.46 -9.14
N ALA A 67 -13.22 4.54 -8.87
CA ALA A 67 -13.79 5.89 -8.85
C ALA A 67 -14.37 6.29 -10.21
N ALA A 68 -13.67 6.00 -11.30
CA ALA A 68 -14.15 6.27 -12.66
C ALA A 68 -15.41 5.46 -13.02
N ILE A 69 -15.40 4.15 -12.70
CA ILE A 69 -16.54 3.25 -12.91
C ILE A 69 -17.77 3.79 -12.19
N GLN A 70 -17.65 4.09 -10.90
CA GLN A 70 -18.77 4.56 -10.09
C GLN A 70 -19.28 5.95 -10.53
N ALA A 71 -18.38 6.86 -10.92
CA ALA A 71 -18.78 8.15 -11.48
C ALA A 71 -19.60 7.99 -12.76
N ALA A 72 -19.13 7.14 -13.66
CA ALA A 72 -19.82 6.87 -14.92
C ALA A 72 -21.21 6.24 -14.70
N ASP A 73 -21.33 5.28 -13.78
CA ASP A 73 -22.60 4.65 -13.44
C ASP A 73 -23.62 5.62 -12.82
N LEU A 74 -23.12 6.73 -12.28
CA LEU A 74 -23.92 7.82 -11.76
C LEU A 74 -24.17 8.94 -12.80
N GLY A 75 -23.83 8.70 -14.06
CA GLY A 75 -24.06 9.62 -15.18
C GLY A 75 -23.10 10.81 -15.23
N VAL A 76 -21.93 10.70 -14.59
CA VAL A 76 -20.87 11.72 -14.65
C VAL A 76 -19.95 11.41 -15.82
N ARG A 77 -19.67 12.38 -16.70
CA ARG A 77 -18.68 12.25 -17.77
C ARG A 77 -17.28 12.33 -17.16
N VAL A 78 -16.50 11.26 -17.32
CA VAL A 78 -15.19 11.12 -16.70
C VAL A 78 -14.08 11.21 -17.73
N LEU A 79 -13.03 11.96 -17.40
CA LEU A 79 -11.71 11.86 -18.02
C LEU A 79 -10.77 11.18 -17.02
N LEU A 80 -10.34 9.95 -17.32
CA LEU A 80 -9.36 9.20 -16.56
C LEU A 80 -8.00 9.32 -17.24
N VAL A 81 -6.98 9.82 -16.51
CA VAL A 81 -5.66 10.13 -17.08
C VAL A 81 -4.59 9.35 -16.31
N ASP A 82 -3.67 8.71 -17.02
CA ASP A 82 -2.48 8.09 -16.41
C ASP A 82 -1.22 8.36 -17.26
N LYS A 83 -0.10 8.62 -16.59
CA LYS A 83 1.21 8.80 -17.22
C LYS A 83 1.79 7.51 -17.78
N ASN A 84 1.31 6.36 -17.32
CA ASN A 84 1.77 5.04 -17.75
C ASN A 84 1.09 4.60 -19.05
N PRO A 85 1.69 3.68 -19.81
CA PRO A 85 1.06 3.06 -20.97
C PRO A 85 0.03 1.97 -20.61
N PHE A 86 -0.22 1.71 -19.32
CA PHE A 86 -1.11 0.67 -18.82
C PHE A 86 -1.84 1.13 -17.57
N ILE A 87 -2.99 0.53 -17.29
CA ILE A 87 -3.80 0.74 -16.10
C ILE A 87 -3.44 -0.23 -14.96
N GLY A 88 -3.99 0.01 -13.78
CA GLY A 88 -3.91 -0.87 -12.61
C GLY A 88 -2.90 -0.45 -11.57
N GLY A 89 -1.92 0.40 -11.91
CA GLY A 89 -0.92 0.89 -10.96
C GLY A 89 -0.33 -0.25 -10.11
N MET A 90 -0.37 -0.12 -8.79
CA MET A 90 0.16 -1.11 -7.85
C MET A 90 -0.57 -2.47 -7.86
N LEU A 91 -1.80 -2.59 -8.39
CA LEU A 91 -2.48 -3.89 -8.53
C LEU A 91 -1.67 -4.88 -9.39
N ASN A 92 -0.85 -4.37 -10.30
CA ASN A 92 0.00 -5.23 -11.15
C ASN A 92 1.07 -6.00 -10.36
N ILE A 93 1.44 -5.57 -9.16
CA ILE A 93 2.54 -6.14 -8.36
C ILE A 93 2.19 -6.37 -6.88
N SER A 94 1.02 -5.92 -6.41
CA SER A 94 0.62 -6.04 -5.00
C SER A 94 0.13 -7.45 -4.66
N GLY A 95 0.10 -7.77 -3.35
CA GLY A 95 -0.54 -8.98 -2.83
C GLY A 95 -2.06 -9.02 -3.05
N GLY A 96 -2.68 -7.88 -3.33
CA GLY A 96 -4.14 -7.80 -3.54
C GLY A 96 -4.96 -8.04 -2.28
N HIS A 97 -4.35 -7.90 -1.11
CA HIS A 97 -5.05 -8.02 0.17
C HIS A 97 -5.98 -6.82 0.38
N ILE A 98 -7.21 -7.10 0.70
CA ILE A 98 -8.23 -6.13 1.08
C ILE A 98 -8.93 -6.60 2.34
N SER A 99 -9.39 -5.67 3.18
CA SER A 99 -10.03 -6.02 4.44
C SER A 99 -11.42 -5.38 4.55
N GLY A 100 -12.38 -6.12 5.06
CA GLY A 100 -13.72 -5.65 5.30
C GLY A 100 -14.47 -6.53 6.27
N ALA A 101 -15.22 -5.90 7.17
CA ALA A 101 -16.04 -6.55 8.17
C ALA A 101 -17.50 -6.53 7.74
N ASP A 102 -18.24 -7.60 8.03
CA ASP A 102 -19.67 -7.74 7.76
C ASP A 102 -20.04 -7.88 6.27
N SER A 103 -19.16 -8.52 5.47
CA SER A 103 -19.45 -8.86 4.08
C SER A 103 -20.36 -10.06 3.95
N LYS A 104 -21.04 -10.21 2.80
CA LYS A 104 -21.84 -11.40 2.49
C LYS A 104 -21.05 -12.70 2.67
N LEU A 105 -19.78 -12.72 2.24
CA LEU A 105 -18.93 -13.91 2.34
C LEU A 105 -18.56 -14.24 3.80
N GLN A 106 -18.38 -13.26 4.69
CA GLN A 106 -18.23 -13.54 6.13
C GLN A 106 -19.50 -14.15 6.70
N ILE A 107 -20.66 -13.57 6.40
CA ILE A 107 -21.98 -14.06 6.85
C ILE A 107 -22.22 -15.50 6.38
N GLU A 108 -21.96 -15.79 5.12
CA GLU A 108 -22.08 -17.15 4.54
C GLU A 108 -21.17 -18.16 5.23
N LYS A 109 -19.99 -17.75 5.68
CA LYS A 109 -19.02 -18.60 6.41
C LYS A 109 -19.25 -18.63 7.92
N GLY A 110 -20.27 -17.94 8.44
CA GLY A 110 -20.55 -17.87 9.87
C GLY A 110 -19.48 -17.14 10.68
N ILE A 111 -18.75 -16.19 10.06
CA ILE A 111 -17.72 -15.39 10.71
C ILE A 111 -18.37 -14.14 11.28
N GLU A 112 -18.37 -14.01 12.59
CA GLU A 112 -18.87 -12.82 13.30
C GLU A 112 -17.84 -11.69 13.23
N ASP A 113 -18.22 -10.55 12.68
CA ASP A 113 -17.42 -9.34 12.61
C ASP A 113 -18.34 -8.10 12.56
N SER A 114 -17.74 -6.92 12.65
CA SER A 114 -18.48 -5.68 12.49
C SER A 114 -17.56 -4.51 12.12
N PRO A 115 -18.08 -3.46 11.45
CA PRO A 115 -17.32 -2.24 11.23
C PRO A 115 -16.74 -1.62 12.49
N ALA A 116 -17.48 -1.71 13.62
CA ALA A 116 -17.01 -1.21 14.92
C ALA A 116 -15.82 -2.01 15.47
N LEU A 117 -15.81 -3.32 15.27
CA LEU A 117 -14.70 -4.18 15.65
C LEU A 117 -13.49 -3.92 14.75
N HIS A 118 -13.71 -3.80 13.46
CA HIS A 118 -12.68 -3.45 12.48
C HIS A 118 -12.06 -2.07 12.81
N TYR A 119 -12.87 -1.08 13.12
CA TYR A 119 -12.41 0.24 13.54
C TYR A 119 -11.50 0.19 14.77
N ARG A 120 -11.90 -0.55 15.82
CA ARG A 120 -11.10 -0.69 17.04
C ARG A 120 -9.75 -1.34 16.79
N ASP A 121 -9.73 -2.40 15.97
CA ASP A 121 -8.49 -3.08 15.58
C ASP A 121 -7.58 -2.16 14.80
N ALA A 122 -8.11 -1.46 13.79
CA ALA A 122 -7.34 -0.56 12.94
C ALA A 122 -6.78 0.64 13.72
N MET A 123 -7.56 1.22 14.64
CA MET A 123 -7.07 2.28 15.55
C MET A 123 -5.91 1.79 16.43
N ARG A 124 -6.05 0.59 17.00
CA ARG A 124 -5.00 -0.02 17.82
C ARG A 124 -3.73 -0.29 17.01
N MET A 125 -3.87 -0.89 15.83
CA MET A 125 -2.75 -1.18 14.91
C MET A 125 -2.08 0.11 14.43
N GLY A 126 -2.86 1.15 14.15
CA GLY A 126 -2.36 2.49 13.79
C GLY A 126 -1.87 3.30 14.99
N LYS A 127 -1.80 2.70 16.21
CA LYS A 127 -1.37 3.36 17.46
C LYS A 127 -2.15 4.64 17.75
N TYR A 128 -3.43 4.63 17.41
CA TYR A 128 -4.36 5.75 17.61
C TYR A 128 -3.91 7.06 16.95
N SER A 129 -3.05 6.99 15.94
CA SER A 129 -2.60 8.15 15.15
C SER A 129 -3.37 8.32 13.82
N ASN A 130 -4.33 7.44 13.56
CA ASN A 130 -5.27 7.53 12.43
C ASN A 130 -6.17 8.76 12.57
N ASN A 131 -6.55 9.36 11.46
CA ASN A 131 -7.72 10.25 11.44
C ASN A 131 -8.98 9.39 11.65
N SER A 132 -9.64 9.59 12.78
CA SER A 132 -10.77 8.78 13.23
C SER A 132 -11.97 8.84 12.28
N GLU A 133 -12.23 10.00 11.67
CA GLU A 133 -13.34 10.17 10.73
C GLU A 133 -13.07 9.44 9.41
N LEU A 134 -11.86 9.58 8.85
CA LEU A 134 -11.48 8.89 7.62
C LEU A 134 -11.47 7.37 7.81
N LEU A 135 -10.91 6.89 8.93
CA LEU A 135 -10.92 5.46 9.24
C LEU A 135 -12.34 4.92 9.42
N LYS A 136 -13.21 5.66 10.12
CA LYS A 136 -14.61 5.27 10.31
C LYS A 136 -15.31 5.11 8.97
N ILE A 137 -15.18 6.10 8.09
CA ILE A 137 -15.69 6.05 6.72
C ILE A 137 -15.14 4.79 6.02
N ALA A 138 -13.88 4.48 6.10
CA ALA A 138 -13.26 3.33 5.46
C ALA A 138 -13.91 2.01 5.91
N VAL A 139 -13.97 1.76 7.21
CA VAL A 139 -14.44 0.47 7.73
C VAL A 139 -15.95 0.26 7.58
N GLU A 140 -16.75 1.34 7.64
CA GLU A 140 -18.21 1.29 7.47
C GLU A 140 -18.65 0.89 6.05
N ASN A 141 -17.73 0.96 5.08
CA ASN A 141 -18.05 0.68 3.69
C ASN A 141 -17.22 -0.43 3.07
N ALA A 142 -16.36 -0.99 3.86
CA ALA A 142 -15.49 -2.07 3.41
C ALA A 142 -16.31 -3.29 2.95
N ALA A 143 -17.39 -3.66 3.66
CA ALA A 143 -18.27 -4.75 3.23
C ALA A 143 -18.89 -4.52 1.85
N ALA A 144 -19.47 -3.34 1.65
CA ALA A 144 -20.10 -2.99 0.38
C ALA A 144 -19.11 -3.03 -0.81
N MET A 145 -17.84 -2.69 -0.57
CA MET A 145 -16.81 -2.82 -1.58
C MET A 145 -16.50 -4.29 -1.91
N ILE A 146 -16.30 -5.11 -0.89
CA ILE A 146 -15.99 -6.52 -1.09
C ILE A 146 -17.12 -7.19 -1.85
N ASP A 147 -18.36 -6.92 -1.45
CA ASP A 147 -19.55 -7.44 -2.12
C ASP A 147 -19.63 -6.96 -3.58
N TRP A 148 -19.39 -5.67 -3.83
CA TRP A 148 -19.35 -5.13 -5.19
C TRP A 148 -18.23 -5.76 -6.04
N LEU A 149 -17.05 -5.99 -5.48
CA LEU A 149 -15.95 -6.65 -6.19
C LEU A 149 -16.35 -8.09 -6.58
N ALA A 150 -17.01 -8.82 -5.68
CA ALA A 150 -17.54 -10.16 -5.99
C ALA A 150 -18.63 -10.10 -7.09
N GLU A 151 -19.53 -9.10 -7.03
CA GLU A 151 -20.59 -8.89 -8.03
C GLU A 151 -20.04 -8.59 -9.43
N ILE A 152 -18.92 -7.90 -9.54
CA ILE A 152 -18.27 -7.64 -10.84
C ILE A 152 -17.36 -8.78 -11.31
N GLY A 153 -17.29 -9.89 -10.55
CA GLY A 153 -16.58 -11.10 -10.93
C GLY A 153 -15.17 -11.28 -10.33
N VAL A 154 -14.86 -10.60 -9.23
CA VAL A 154 -13.64 -10.90 -8.47
C VAL A 154 -13.85 -12.22 -7.73
N GLU A 155 -13.02 -13.20 -8.03
CA GLU A 155 -12.96 -14.45 -7.31
C GLU A 155 -11.98 -14.35 -6.14
N PHE A 156 -12.47 -14.61 -4.93
CA PHE A 156 -11.63 -14.70 -3.74
C PHE A 156 -11.19 -16.15 -3.51
N THR A 157 -10.02 -16.35 -2.90
CA THR A 157 -9.55 -17.69 -2.57
C THR A 157 -10.49 -18.38 -1.59
N PRO A 158 -10.54 -19.74 -1.57
CA PRO A 158 -11.40 -20.48 -0.65
C PRO A 158 -11.14 -20.16 0.84
N GLU A 159 -9.90 -19.76 1.18
CA GLU A 159 -9.50 -19.38 2.52
C GLU A 159 -10.03 -17.99 2.93
N SER A 160 -10.38 -17.13 1.93
CA SER A 160 -10.92 -15.80 2.21
C SER A 160 -12.32 -15.87 2.83
N PRO A 161 -12.63 -15.07 3.85
CA PRO A 161 -11.70 -14.20 4.58
C PRO A 161 -10.83 -14.99 5.55
N PHE A 162 -9.60 -14.51 5.76
CA PHE A 162 -8.61 -15.13 6.65
C PHE A 162 -8.00 -14.09 7.61
N PHE A 163 -7.27 -14.59 8.62
CA PHE A 163 -6.40 -13.74 9.44
C PHE A 163 -5.11 -13.47 8.70
N GLU A 164 -4.77 -12.20 8.53
CA GLU A 164 -3.49 -11.83 7.95
C GLU A 164 -2.37 -12.02 8.98
N ASP A 165 -1.37 -12.82 8.64
CA ASP A 165 -0.24 -13.13 9.52
C ASP A 165 0.88 -12.07 9.43
N ASP A 166 0.83 -11.17 8.44
CA ASP A 166 1.80 -10.08 8.26
C ASP A 166 1.51 -8.86 9.13
N HIS A 167 0.46 -8.94 9.93
CA HIS A 167 0.00 -7.88 10.82
C HIS A 167 -0.05 -8.35 12.27
N GLU A 168 -0.10 -7.38 13.17
CA GLU A 168 -0.52 -7.61 14.55
C GLU A 168 -1.93 -8.23 14.54
N HIS A 169 -2.17 -9.24 15.39
CA HIS A 169 -3.45 -9.93 15.45
C HIS A 169 -4.63 -8.98 15.64
N TYR A 170 -5.67 -9.19 14.86
CA TYR A 170 -6.93 -8.51 14.93
C TYR A 170 -8.08 -9.51 15.21
N SER A 171 -9.25 -8.98 15.57
CA SER A 171 -10.29 -9.75 16.29
C SER A 171 -11.03 -10.78 15.46
N SER A 172 -11.08 -10.63 14.11
CA SER A 172 -11.86 -11.51 13.24
C SER A 172 -11.20 -11.68 11.87
N ALA A 173 -11.40 -12.82 11.22
CA ALA A 173 -10.92 -13.08 9.88
C ALA A 173 -11.65 -12.14 8.89
N ARG A 174 -10.95 -11.16 8.33
CA ARG A 174 -11.53 -10.12 7.45
C ARG A 174 -10.67 -9.74 6.25
N THR A 175 -9.59 -10.47 6.01
CA THR A 175 -8.72 -10.23 4.86
C THR A 175 -9.11 -11.14 3.70
N TYR A 176 -9.23 -10.55 2.53
CA TYR A 176 -9.60 -11.23 1.30
C TYR A 176 -8.48 -11.10 0.28
N MET A 177 -8.28 -12.13 -0.51
CA MET A 177 -7.29 -12.17 -1.57
C MET A 177 -7.80 -13.04 -2.73
N GLY A 178 -7.52 -12.64 -3.95
CA GLY A 178 -7.76 -13.48 -5.11
C GLY A 178 -6.54 -14.36 -5.46
N PRO A 179 -6.73 -15.44 -6.24
CA PRO A 179 -5.69 -16.44 -6.53
C PRO A 179 -4.48 -15.87 -7.30
N ASP A 180 -4.66 -14.84 -8.11
CA ASP A 180 -3.57 -14.12 -8.81
C ASP A 180 -3.26 -12.76 -8.16
N TYR A 181 -3.34 -12.70 -6.82
CA TYR A 181 -3.00 -11.51 -6.04
C TYR A 181 -3.75 -10.26 -6.54
N GLY A 182 -3.07 -9.11 -6.67
CA GLY A 182 -3.69 -7.86 -7.15
C GLY A 182 -4.29 -7.95 -8.56
N ARG A 183 -3.83 -8.88 -9.40
CA ARG A 183 -4.37 -9.07 -10.75
C ARG A 183 -5.77 -9.68 -10.74
N SER A 184 -6.11 -10.45 -9.70
CA SER A 184 -7.47 -10.96 -9.51
C SER A 184 -8.50 -9.83 -9.36
N LEU A 185 -8.08 -8.69 -8.79
CA LEU A 185 -8.92 -7.50 -8.71
C LEU A 185 -8.89 -6.71 -10.03
N LEU A 186 -7.71 -6.60 -10.65
CA LEU A 186 -7.52 -5.79 -11.86
C LEU A 186 -8.29 -6.31 -13.07
N GLY A 187 -8.38 -7.62 -13.25
CA GLY A 187 -9.08 -8.23 -14.40
C GLY A 187 -10.54 -7.79 -14.50
N PRO A 188 -11.39 -8.08 -13.50
CA PRO A 188 -12.79 -7.64 -13.48
C PRO A 188 -12.96 -6.12 -13.55
N LEU A 189 -12.12 -5.35 -12.82
CA LEU A 189 -12.15 -3.89 -12.87
C LEU A 189 -11.85 -3.35 -14.27
N ARG A 190 -10.90 -3.95 -14.98
CA ARG A 190 -10.60 -3.60 -16.37
C ARG A 190 -11.82 -3.83 -17.25
N THR A 191 -12.45 -5.00 -17.14
CA THR A 191 -13.66 -5.33 -17.91
C THR A 191 -14.77 -4.31 -17.67
N GLU A 192 -14.99 -3.94 -16.41
CA GLU A 192 -16.00 -2.95 -16.08
C GLU A 192 -15.65 -1.54 -16.58
N LEU A 193 -14.37 -1.16 -16.52
CA LEU A 193 -13.89 0.10 -17.06
C LEU A 193 -14.07 0.17 -18.58
N GLU A 194 -13.70 -0.89 -19.31
CA GLU A 194 -13.83 -0.98 -20.76
C GLU A 194 -15.28 -0.83 -21.22
N LYS A 195 -16.24 -1.45 -20.53
CA LYS A 195 -17.68 -1.25 -20.80
C LYS A 195 -18.13 0.22 -20.75
N ARG A 196 -17.58 1.02 -19.82
CA ARG A 196 -17.92 2.45 -19.70
C ARG A 196 -17.17 3.31 -20.71
N ILE A 197 -15.97 2.89 -21.11
CA ILE A 197 -15.24 3.52 -22.23
C ILE A 197 -15.99 3.30 -23.54
N ASP A 198 -16.44 2.07 -23.82
CA ASP A 198 -17.18 1.72 -25.03
C ASP A 198 -18.53 2.46 -25.13
N ARG A 199 -19.18 2.74 -23.98
CA ARG A 199 -20.39 3.57 -23.92
C ARG A 199 -20.12 5.08 -24.09
N GLY A 200 -18.86 5.50 -24.02
CA GLY A 200 -18.46 6.90 -24.08
C GLY A 200 -18.64 7.68 -22.76
N ASP A 201 -18.93 6.99 -21.66
CA ASP A 201 -19.07 7.60 -20.33
C ASP A 201 -17.70 7.98 -19.73
N ILE A 202 -16.67 7.19 -20.06
CA ILE A 202 -15.29 7.43 -19.63
C ILE A 202 -14.40 7.62 -20.85
N LYS A 203 -13.61 8.69 -20.85
CA LYS A 203 -12.47 8.86 -21.75
C LYS A 203 -11.20 8.52 -21.00
N LEU A 204 -10.42 7.56 -21.52
CA LEU A 204 -9.14 7.16 -20.95
C LEU A 204 -7.99 7.76 -21.76
N LEU A 205 -7.06 8.45 -21.08
CA LEU A 205 -5.79 8.92 -21.65
C LEU A 205 -4.64 8.25 -20.91
N LEU A 206 -3.92 7.40 -21.62
CA LEU A 206 -2.65 6.82 -21.16
C LEU A 206 -1.47 7.57 -21.79
N ARG A 207 -0.27 7.39 -21.22
CA ARG A 207 0.94 8.12 -21.61
C ARG A 207 0.77 9.64 -21.54
N ALA A 208 -0.06 10.09 -20.62
CA ALA A 208 -0.48 11.48 -20.45
C ALA A 208 -0.10 11.95 -19.06
N LYS A 209 0.97 12.69 -18.94
CA LYS A 209 1.48 13.17 -17.67
C LYS A 209 0.79 14.46 -17.27
N VAL A 210 0.00 14.43 -16.19
CA VAL A 210 -0.51 15.66 -15.59
C VAL A 210 0.65 16.39 -14.92
N THR A 211 0.82 17.65 -15.28
CA THR A 211 1.95 18.49 -14.83
C THR A 211 1.52 19.63 -13.93
N LYS A 212 0.23 20.00 -13.97
CA LYS A 212 -0.32 21.11 -13.19
C LYS A 212 -1.81 20.95 -12.94
N LEU A 213 -2.27 21.38 -11.77
CA LEU A 213 -3.69 21.65 -11.50
C LEU A 213 -3.99 23.10 -11.94
N LEU A 214 -5.05 23.29 -12.72
CA LEU A 214 -5.50 24.59 -13.18
C LEU A 214 -6.42 25.18 -12.13
N GLN A 215 -6.21 26.43 -11.73
CA GLN A 215 -7.03 27.15 -10.76
C GLN A 215 -7.52 28.45 -11.38
N ASP A 216 -8.73 28.85 -10.97
CA ASP A 216 -9.21 30.19 -11.25
C ASP A 216 -8.70 31.23 -10.24
N ASP A 217 -9.14 32.47 -10.40
CA ASP A 217 -8.73 33.61 -9.55
C ASP A 217 -9.17 33.45 -8.08
N SER A 218 -10.13 32.57 -7.79
CA SER A 218 -10.58 32.24 -6.43
C SER A 218 -9.75 31.14 -5.76
N GLY A 219 -8.88 30.48 -6.51
CA GLY A 219 -8.11 29.31 -6.09
C GLY A 219 -8.89 27.98 -6.28
N THR A 220 -10.07 27.99 -6.88
CA THR A 220 -10.82 26.78 -7.20
C THR A 220 -10.11 25.98 -8.30
N VAL A 221 -9.93 24.66 -8.09
CA VAL A 221 -9.38 23.78 -9.12
C VAL A 221 -10.44 23.51 -10.19
N THR A 222 -10.11 23.89 -11.43
CA THR A 222 -11.01 23.89 -12.59
C THR A 222 -10.55 22.98 -13.72
N GLY A 223 -9.46 22.24 -13.54
CA GLY A 223 -8.92 21.35 -14.56
C GLY A 223 -7.47 20.95 -14.32
N ILE A 224 -6.88 20.40 -15.37
CA ILE A 224 -5.51 19.91 -15.38
C ILE A 224 -4.78 20.35 -16.66
N ALA A 225 -3.46 20.56 -16.56
CA ALA A 225 -2.57 20.60 -17.70
C ALA A 225 -1.87 19.26 -17.85
N VAL A 226 -1.79 18.75 -19.08
CA VAL A 226 -1.26 17.43 -19.41
C VAL A 226 -0.21 17.56 -20.50
N ASP A 227 0.92 16.89 -20.33
CA ASP A 227 1.91 16.68 -21.37
C ASP A 227 1.81 15.23 -21.88
N ASP A 228 1.69 15.06 -23.19
CA ASP A 228 1.77 13.74 -23.82
C ASP A 228 3.23 13.31 -24.12
N ASP A 229 3.40 12.06 -24.56
CA ASP A 229 4.73 11.50 -24.89
C ASP A 229 5.48 12.30 -25.97
N SER A 230 4.79 13.12 -26.77
CA SER A 230 5.41 14.00 -27.77
C SER A 230 5.86 15.35 -27.19
N GLY A 231 5.54 15.61 -25.92
CA GLY A 231 5.76 16.88 -25.24
C GLY A 231 4.72 17.96 -25.60
N LYS A 232 3.59 17.57 -26.22
CA LYS A 232 2.51 18.50 -26.50
C LYS A 232 1.68 18.72 -25.23
N ALA A 233 1.64 19.96 -24.79
CA ALA A 233 0.79 20.40 -23.68
C ALA A 233 -0.66 20.57 -24.10
N SER A 234 -1.59 20.18 -23.25
CA SER A 234 -3.03 20.35 -23.45
C SER A 234 -3.73 20.57 -22.10
N ASP A 235 -4.66 21.50 -22.05
CA ASP A 235 -5.48 21.78 -20.89
C ASP A 235 -6.84 21.08 -20.98
N PHE A 236 -7.26 20.47 -19.89
CA PHE A 236 -8.56 19.80 -19.75
C PHE A 236 -9.33 20.42 -18.61
N MET A 237 -10.41 21.12 -18.93
CA MET A 237 -11.29 21.75 -17.95
C MET A 237 -12.32 20.76 -17.40
N ALA A 238 -12.59 20.83 -16.09
CA ALA A 238 -13.56 20.00 -15.39
C ALA A 238 -14.17 20.75 -14.19
N LYS A 239 -15.24 20.22 -13.64
CA LYS A 239 -15.89 20.75 -12.43
C LYS A 239 -15.19 20.30 -11.15
N ALA A 240 -14.44 19.18 -11.22
CA ALA A 240 -13.67 18.65 -10.12
C ALA A 240 -12.52 17.77 -10.63
N VAL A 241 -11.47 17.66 -9.84
CA VAL A 241 -10.32 16.79 -10.04
C VAL A 241 -10.12 15.90 -8.83
N ILE A 242 -9.98 14.59 -9.04
CA ILE A 242 -9.60 13.62 -7.99
C ILE A 242 -8.18 13.17 -8.26
N LEU A 243 -7.29 13.34 -7.28
CA LEU A 243 -5.94 12.79 -7.30
C LEU A 243 -5.95 11.34 -6.75
N THR A 244 -5.67 10.39 -7.62
CA THR A 244 -5.49 8.96 -7.29
C THR A 244 -4.12 8.48 -7.75
N THR A 245 -3.14 9.39 -7.67
CA THR A 245 -1.80 9.28 -8.26
C THR A 245 -0.85 8.35 -7.52
N GLY A 246 -1.32 7.74 -6.42
CA GLY A 246 -0.47 6.96 -5.53
C GLY A 246 0.48 7.83 -4.70
N GLY A 247 1.42 7.16 -4.04
CA GLY A 247 2.37 7.80 -3.15
C GLY A 247 3.68 8.22 -3.81
N TYR A 248 4.75 8.30 -2.99
CA TYR A 248 6.05 8.82 -3.41
C TYR A 248 7.24 7.92 -3.00
N GLY A 249 6.99 6.64 -2.74
CA GLY A 249 8.01 5.68 -2.30
C GLY A 249 9.20 5.54 -3.25
N ALA A 250 9.01 5.81 -4.56
CA ALA A 250 10.08 5.80 -5.56
C ALA A 250 10.82 7.15 -5.70
N SER A 251 10.33 8.23 -5.10
CA SER A 251 10.98 9.54 -5.18
C SER A 251 12.13 9.64 -4.19
N GLN A 252 13.37 9.59 -4.67
CA GLN A 252 14.55 9.76 -3.82
C GLN A 252 14.55 11.14 -3.16
N VAL A 253 14.21 12.19 -3.90
CA VAL A 253 14.15 13.58 -3.41
C VAL A 253 13.16 13.74 -2.25
N LEU A 254 11.94 13.21 -2.39
CA LEU A 254 10.93 13.31 -1.34
C LEU A 254 11.29 12.47 -0.11
N LYS A 255 11.87 11.27 -0.32
CA LYS A 255 12.38 10.45 0.79
C LYS A 255 13.46 11.17 1.58
N GLU A 256 14.45 11.75 0.90
CA GLU A 256 15.53 12.51 1.55
C GLU A 256 14.99 13.73 2.30
N LYS A 257 14.02 14.43 1.71
CA LYS A 257 13.39 15.59 2.34
C LYS A 257 12.63 15.22 3.61
N TYR A 258 11.83 14.15 3.60
CA TYR A 258 10.88 13.85 4.67
C TYR A 258 11.33 12.76 5.63
N ASN A 259 12.17 11.83 5.17
CA ASN A 259 12.75 10.78 6.00
C ASN A 259 14.12 10.30 5.47
N PRO A 260 15.20 11.08 5.73
CA PRO A 260 16.54 10.76 5.20
C PRO A 260 17.06 9.39 5.65
N LYS A 261 16.58 8.86 6.79
CA LYS A 261 16.98 7.53 7.26
C LYS A 261 16.50 6.45 6.30
N ILE A 262 15.23 6.50 5.90
CA ILE A 262 14.62 5.48 5.03
C ILE A 262 14.99 5.69 3.55
N ALA A 263 15.53 6.85 3.18
CA ALA A 263 15.90 7.16 1.81
C ALA A 263 16.91 6.17 1.20
N LYS A 264 17.70 5.51 2.05
CA LYS A 264 18.67 4.47 1.64
C LYS A 264 18.04 3.09 1.38
N SER A 265 16.78 2.88 1.78
CA SER A 265 16.09 1.60 1.60
C SER A 265 15.79 1.33 0.13
N LYS A 266 15.79 0.06 -0.26
CA LYS A 266 15.31 -0.37 -1.57
C LYS A 266 13.82 -0.05 -1.73
N VAL A 267 13.41 0.09 -2.96
CA VAL A 267 12.02 0.40 -3.33
C VAL A 267 11.42 -0.83 -3.98
N VAL A 268 10.28 -1.28 -3.48
CA VAL A 268 9.49 -2.38 -4.07
C VAL A 268 8.15 -1.91 -4.65
N CYS A 269 7.87 -0.61 -4.58
CA CYS A 269 6.78 0.01 -5.34
C CYS A 269 7.20 0.26 -6.79
N LEU A 270 6.22 0.56 -7.65
CA LEU A 270 6.49 0.91 -9.04
C LEU A 270 7.31 2.20 -9.13
N PRO A 271 8.22 2.31 -10.13
CA PRO A 271 9.03 3.52 -10.34
C PRO A 271 8.20 4.80 -10.52
N HIS A 272 6.94 4.64 -10.87
CA HIS A 272 5.99 5.74 -11.09
C HIS A 272 5.40 6.34 -9.80
N ALA A 273 5.64 5.72 -8.64
CA ALA A 273 5.27 6.28 -7.33
C ALA A 273 6.21 7.45 -6.96
N SER A 274 6.17 8.50 -7.77
CA SER A 274 7.09 9.65 -7.77
C SER A 274 6.59 10.86 -6.98
N GLY A 275 5.32 10.84 -6.52
CA GLY A 275 4.71 11.92 -5.76
C GLY A 275 4.26 13.11 -6.60
N ASP A 276 4.12 12.96 -7.92
CA ASP A 276 3.73 14.08 -8.80
C ASP A 276 2.42 14.72 -8.36
N GLY A 277 1.40 13.93 -8.02
CA GLY A 277 0.11 14.43 -7.54
C GLY A 277 0.21 15.19 -6.23
N LEU A 278 1.09 14.73 -5.32
CA LEU A 278 1.32 15.40 -4.04
C LEU A 278 1.97 16.77 -4.23
N ILE A 279 2.94 16.85 -5.14
CA ILE A 279 3.61 18.11 -5.49
C ILE A 279 2.59 19.08 -6.11
N MET A 280 1.76 18.62 -7.04
CA MET A 280 0.72 19.45 -7.67
C MET A 280 -0.33 19.91 -6.65
N ALA A 281 -0.75 19.04 -5.74
CA ALA A 281 -1.69 19.42 -4.67
C ALA A 281 -1.08 20.48 -3.75
N GLN A 282 0.19 20.34 -3.36
CA GLN A 282 0.89 21.33 -2.56
C GLN A 282 1.01 22.67 -3.28
N GLN A 283 1.30 22.66 -4.58
CA GLN A 283 1.34 23.86 -5.41
C GLN A 283 -0.02 24.55 -5.52
N ALA A 284 -1.12 23.77 -5.46
CA ALA A 284 -2.48 24.29 -5.43
C ALA A 284 -2.92 24.75 -4.02
N GLY A 285 -2.06 24.68 -3.01
CA GLY A 285 -2.33 25.14 -1.65
C GLY A 285 -2.67 24.04 -0.65
N ALA A 286 -2.74 22.76 -1.08
CA ALA A 286 -3.09 21.66 -0.18
C ALA A 286 -1.96 21.38 0.84
N GLU A 287 -2.37 21.08 2.06
CA GLU A 287 -1.46 20.59 3.08
C GLU A 287 -1.05 19.14 2.77
N LEU A 288 0.24 18.84 3.00
CA LEU A 288 0.76 17.47 2.99
C LEU A 288 1.05 17.04 4.43
N ILE A 289 0.46 15.93 4.86
CA ILE A 289 0.62 15.41 6.22
C ILE A 289 1.25 14.02 6.21
N ASN A 290 1.83 13.62 7.33
CA ASN A 290 2.43 12.30 7.56
C ASN A 290 3.58 11.94 6.59
N MET A 291 4.21 12.93 5.95
CA MET A 291 5.18 12.73 4.88
C MET A 291 6.46 11.97 5.28
N GLY A 292 6.72 11.77 6.57
CA GLY A 292 7.83 10.93 7.06
C GLY A 292 7.47 9.46 7.28
N HIS A 293 6.19 9.09 7.10
CA HIS A 293 5.69 7.76 7.42
C HIS A 293 5.70 6.86 6.19
N PHE A 294 6.39 5.73 6.31
CA PHE A 294 6.48 4.70 5.27
C PHE A 294 6.21 3.34 5.90
N VAL A 295 5.58 2.45 5.16
CA VAL A 295 5.63 1.03 5.46
C VAL A 295 6.92 0.50 4.88
N SER A 296 7.84 0.11 5.74
CA SER A 296 9.05 -0.57 5.34
C SER A 296 8.98 -2.04 5.73
N PHE A 297 9.59 -2.86 4.89
CA PHE A 297 9.62 -4.30 5.07
C PHE A 297 11.07 -4.75 5.22
N PRO A 298 11.43 -5.43 6.33
CA PRO A 298 12.78 -5.95 6.50
C PRO A 298 12.93 -7.24 5.70
N GLY A 299 13.17 -7.16 4.39
CA GLY A 299 13.19 -8.42 3.66
C GLY A 299 13.65 -8.40 2.22
N ALA A 300 14.03 -7.29 1.65
CA ALA A 300 14.62 -7.27 0.32
C ALA A 300 16.02 -7.91 0.35
N ILE A 301 16.34 -8.71 -0.67
CA ILE A 301 17.68 -9.29 -0.80
C ILE A 301 18.63 -8.23 -1.34
N ASP A 302 19.72 -7.98 -0.63
CA ASP A 302 20.71 -7.02 -1.10
C ASP A 302 21.53 -7.61 -2.26
N GLY A 303 21.56 -6.91 -3.39
CA GLY A 303 22.27 -7.34 -4.61
C GLY A 303 21.50 -8.29 -5.52
N ALA A 304 20.34 -8.82 -5.13
CA ALA A 304 19.54 -9.74 -5.94
C ALA A 304 18.06 -9.40 -5.95
N ARG A 305 17.30 -10.02 -6.85
CA ARG A 305 15.85 -10.09 -6.78
C ARG A 305 15.44 -11.11 -5.71
N GLY A 306 14.39 -10.82 -5.00
CA GLY A 306 13.81 -11.66 -3.97
C GLY A 306 13.48 -10.86 -2.73
N ARG A 307 12.59 -11.41 -1.93
CA ARG A 307 12.24 -10.89 -0.60
C ARG A 307 12.04 -12.04 0.36
N LEU A 308 12.31 -11.82 1.62
CA LEU A 308 11.93 -12.78 2.66
C LEU A 308 10.42 -12.99 2.61
N MET A 309 10.01 -14.23 2.79
CA MET A 309 8.59 -14.57 2.95
C MET A 309 8.20 -14.36 4.41
N PHE A 310 7.03 -13.81 4.60
CA PHE A 310 6.31 -13.73 5.86
C PHE A 310 4.94 -14.34 5.60
N PRO A 311 4.36 -15.16 6.41
CA PRO A 311 4.40 -15.23 7.88
C PRO A 311 5.35 -16.31 8.43
N PRO A 312 5.46 -16.37 9.78
CA PRO A 312 6.38 -17.27 10.48
C PRO A 312 6.27 -18.76 10.15
N LYS A 313 5.10 -19.24 9.75
CA LYS A 313 4.88 -20.64 9.35
C LYS A 313 5.68 -21.10 8.11
N HIS A 314 6.14 -20.15 7.31
CA HIS A 314 6.92 -20.38 6.09
C HIS A 314 8.41 -20.07 6.24
N TYR A 315 8.87 -19.70 7.46
CA TYR A 315 10.28 -19.37 7.64
C TYR A 315 11.17 -20.62 7.71
N PRO A 316 12.31 -20.58 7.01
CA PRO A 316 13.43 -21.41 7.39
C PRO A 316 13.85 -21.00 8.81
N GLN A 317 14.31 -21.98 9.55
CA GLN A 317 14.76 -21.83 10.94
C GLN A 317 16.12 -21.13 11.02
N GLY A 318 16.19 -19.93 10.43
CA GLY A 318 17.35 -19.08 10.45
C GLY A 318 17.32 -18.08 11.59
N ILE A 319 18.43 -17.37 11.75
CA ILE A 319 18.53 -16.21 12.63
C ILE A 319 18.96 -14.98 11.85
N TRP A 320 18.58 -13.81 12.32
CA TRP A 320 19.00 -12.53 11.76
C TRP A 320 20.14 -11.96 12.56
N VAL A 321 21.26 -11.69 11.90
CA VAL A 321 22.43 -11.09 12.52
C VAL A 321 22.81 -9.78 11.84
N ASN A 322 23.21 -8.80 12.63
CA ASN A 322 23.70 -7.53 12.15
C ASN A 322 25.19 -7.61 11.71
N LYS A 323 25.73 -6.47 11.25
CA LYS A 323 27.15 -6.38 10.84
C LYS A 323 28.14 -6.60 11.98
N GLN A 324 27.69 -6.54 13.24
CA GLN A 324 28.46 -6.89 14.42
C GLN A 324 28.44 -8.40 14.73
N GLY A 325 27.65 -9.18 13.99
CA GLY A 325 27.50 -10.62 14.20
C GLY A 325 26.54 -10.98 15.33
N GLU A 326 25.66 -10.07 15.72
CA GLU A 326 24.71 -10.22 16.82
C GLU A 326 23.26 -10.35 16.31
N ARG A 327 22.46 -11.22 16.94
CA ARG A 327 21.01 -11.18 16.81
C ARG A 327 20.49 -9.88 17.42
N PHE A 328 19.46 -9.30 16.82
CA PHE A 328 18.96 -7.99 17.22
C PHE A 328 17.43 -7.93 17.38
N VAL A 329 16.73 -9.03 17.10
CA VAL A 329 15.27 -9.10 17.18
C VAL A 329 14.79 -10.55 17.33
N ASN A 330 13.56 -10.73 17.78
CA ASN A 330 12.80 -11.96 17.57
C ASN A 330 12.39 -12.03 16.09
N GLU A 331 13.03 -12.90 15.34
CA GLU A 331 12.78 -13.06 13.91
C GLU A 331 11.34 -13.51 13.60
N HIS A 332 10.68 -14.13 14.59
CA HIS A 332 9.30 -14.61 14.53
C HIS A 332 8.32 -13.72 15.30
N ALA A 333 8.73 -12.51 15.68
CA ALA A 333 7.80 -11.59 16.31
C ALA A 333 6.56 -11.40 15.42
N ILE A 334 5.39 -11.65 15.99
CA ILE A 334 4.11 -11.52 15.27
C ILE A 334 3.88 -10.05 14.90
N ASN A 335 4.28 -9.13 15.80
CA ASN A 335 4.15 -7.71 15.54
C ASN A 335 5.21 -7.25 14.52
N PRO A 336 4.80 -6.88 13.29
CA PRO A 336 5.72 -6.41 12.25
C PRO A 336 6.48 -5.13 12.64
N ASP A 337 5.89 -4.30 13.49
CA ASP A 337 6.54 -3.07 13.99
C ASP A 337 7.78 -3.33 14.83
N GLU A 338 7.79 -4.42 15.57
CA GLU A 338 8.96 -4.81 16.36
C GLU A 338 10.12 -5.13 15.43
N ARG A 339 9.86 -5.93 14.40
CA ARG A 339 10.86 -6.27 13.39
C ARG A 339 11.31 -5.05 12.60
N GLU A 340 10.37 -4.18 12.21
CA GLU A 340 10.67 -2.97 11.46
C GLU A 340 11.53 -1.99 12.26
N ARG A 341 11.18 -1.70 13.50
CA ARG A 341 11.99 -0.84 14.38
C ARG A 341 13.37 -1.39 14.64
N ALA A 342 13.46 -2.71 14.89
CA ALA A 342 14.74 -3.36 15.12
C ALA A 342 15.63 -3.31 13.87
N PHE A 343 15.05 -3.50 12.70
CA PHE A 343 15.74 -3.39 11.43
C PHE A 343 16.19 -1.94 11.13
N LEU A 344 15.32 -0.94 11.33
CA LEU A 344 15.65 0.48 11.11
C LEU A 344 16.75 1.00 12.06
N ALA A 345 16.98 0.30 13.16
CA ALA A 345 18.09 0.60 14.09
C ALA A 345 19.44 0.03 13.61
N GLN A 346 19.46 -0.84 12.60
CA GLN A 346 20.72 -1.42 12.12
C GLN A 346 21.49 -0.46 11.22
N THR A 347 22.83 -0.62 11.18
CA THR A 347 23.71 0.18 10.34
C THR A 347 23.38 -0.06 8.86
N ASP A 348 23.16 1.03 8.11
CA ASP A 348 22.80 1.03 6.68
C ASP A 348 21.59 0.16 6.34
N PHE A 349 20.70 -0.08 7.31
CA PHE A 349 19.51 -0.94 7.16
C PHE A 349 19.82 -2.33 6.56
N GLY A 350 21.01 -2.84 6.82
CA GLY A 350 21.48 -4.14 6.33
C GLY A 350 21.72 -5.13 7.46
N TYR A 351 21.34 -6.38 7.24
CA TYR A 351 21.61 -7.49 8.12
C TYR A 351 21.76 -8.78 7.29
N PHE A 352 22.01 -9.89 7.95
CA PHE A 352 22.17 -11.18 7.30
C PHE A 352 21.24 -12.21 7.91
N MET A 353 20.58 -12.98 7.06
CA MET A 353 19.90 -14.20 7.48
C MET A 353 20.90 -15.36 7.43
N ILE A 354 21.14 -15.99 8.58
CA ILE A 354 22.04 -17.15 8.71
C ILE A 354 21.21 -18.42 8.70
N LEU A 355 21.60 -19.34 7.82
CA LEU A 355 20.96 -20.63 7.60
C LEU A 355 22.00 -21.73 7.65
N ASP A 356 21.59 -22.94 7.98
CA ASP A 356 22.36 -24.16 7.76
C ASP A 356 21.69 -25.08 6.72
N LYS A 357 22.27 -26.24 6.50
CA LYS A 357 21.73 -27.22 5.55
C LYS A 357 20.32 -27.69 5.90
N LYS A 358 19.95 -27.69 7.19
CA LYS A 358 18.64 -28.16 7.69
C LYS A 358 17.57 -27.05 7.71
N SER A 359 18.00 -25.80 7.67
CA SER A 359 17.11 -24.63 7.80
C SER A 359 16.18 -24.44 6.61
N LYS A 360 15.58 -25.53 6.13
CA LYS A 360 14.63 -25.53 5.01
C LYS A 360 13.29 -26.11 5.47
N ILE A 361 12.21 -25.42 5.19
CA ILE A 361 10.85 -25.94 5.32
C ILE A 361 10.38 -26.31 3.91
N ASN A 362 10.05 -27.59 3.68
CA ASN A 362 9.52 -28.09 2.41
C ASN A 362 10.36 -27.70 1.17
N ASN A 363 11.68 -27.71 1.27
CA ASN A 363 12.65 -27.24 0.26
C ASN A 363 12.62 -25.72 -0.02
N GLU A 364 11.88 -24.94 0.72
CA GLU A 364 11.87 -23.48 0.61
C GLU A 364 12.97 -22.86 1.48
N ILE A 365 13.62 -21.83 0.94
CA ILE A 365 14.77 -21.14 1.59
C ILE A 365 14.27 -19.91 2.37
N GLY A 366 12.97 -19.68 2.42
CA GLY A 366 12.35 -18.50 3.03
C GLY A 366 12.54 -17.20 2.25
N VAL A 367 12.97 -17.31 1.01
CA VAL A 367 13.03 -16.20 0.06
C VAL A 367 12.06 -16.50 -1.07
N LYS A 368 11.13 -15.58 -1.31
CA LYS A 368 10.13 -15.73 -2.36
C LYS A 368 10.82 -15.94 -3.72
N ASP A 369 10.33 -16.89 -4.48
CA ASP A 369 10.80 -17.26 -5.81
C ASP A 369 12.24 -17.84 -5.84
N TRP A 370 12.79 -18.25 -4.69
CA TRP A 370 14.08 -18.94 -4.61
C TRP A 370 13.90 -20.41 -4.30
N ASP A 371 14.29 -21.23 -5.25
CA ASP A 371 14.58 -22.66 -5.08
C ASP A 371 16.07 -22.91 -4.82
N GLN A 372 16.46 -24.17 -4.72
CA GLN A 372 17.87 -24.54 -4.54
C GLN A 372 18.75 -24.05 -5.69
N GLN A 373 18.25 -24.09 -6.93
CA GLN A 373 18.99 -23.64 -8.10
C GLN A 373 19.27 -22.14 -8.05
N GLN A 374 18.28 -21.35 -7.61
CA GLN A 374 18.44 -19.92 -7.42
C GLN A 374 19.42 -19.60 -6.29
N LEU A 375 19.35 -20.32 -5.16
CA LEU A 375 20.34 -20.18 -4.09
C LEU A 375 21.77 -20.46 -4.59
N ASP A 376 21.97 -21.54 -5.34
CA ASP A 376 23.29 -21.91 -5.87
C ASP A 376 23.80 -20.87 -6.88
N ARG A 377 22.93 -20.26 -7.67
CA ARG A 377 23.26 -19.11 -8.53
C ARG A 377 23.74 -17.92 -7.72
N GLN A 378 23.04 -17.59 -6.62
CA GLN A 378 23.43 -16.46 -5.75
C GLN A 378 24.71 -16.74 -4.94
N VAL A 379 24.99 -17.99 -4.62
CA VAL A 379 26.29 -18.41 -4.07
C VAL A 379 27.40 -18.21 -5.12
N SER A 380 27.16 -18.63 -6.36
CA SER A 380 28.14 -18.51 -7.46
C SER A 380 28.41 -17.04 -7.83
N SER A 381 27.43 -16.17 -7.73
CA SER A 381 27.58 -14.71 -7.92
C SER A 381 28.28 -14.02 -6.76
N GLY A 382 28.47 -14.72 -5.64
CA GLY A 382 29.08 -14.15 -4.45
C GLY A 382 28.15 -13.28 -3.60
N ILE A 383 26.88 -13.15 -3.92
CA ILE A 383 25.88 -12.44 -3.11
C ILE A 383 25.64 -13.23 -1.82
N VAL A 384 25.25 -14.50 -1.93
CA VAL A 384 25.12 -15.40 -0.79
C VAL A 384 26.49 -15.98 -0.44
N LYS A 385 26.89 -15.88 0.82
CA LYS A 385 28.11 -16.53 1.30
C LYS A 385 27.80 -17.93 1.76
N LYS A 386 28.66 -18.91 1.40
CA LYS A 386 28.55 -20.32 1.77
C LYS A 386 29.88 -20.79 2.38
N ALA A 387 29.80 -21.49 3.50
CA ALA A 387 31.00 -22.06 4.16
C ALA A 387 30.66 -23.36 4.91
N GLN A 388 31.68 -24.20 5.18
CA GLN A 388 31.51 -25.46 5.92
C GLN A 388 31.45 -25.27 7.43
N SER A 389 31.79 -24.09 7.94
CA SER A 389 31.74 -23.76 9.36
C SER A 389 31.30 -22.32 9.59
N ILE A 390 30.67 -22.02 10.75
CA ILE A 390 30.30 -20.68 11.17
C ILE A 390 31.49 -19.71 11.19
N ARG A 391 32.69 -20.21 11.65
CA ARG A 391 33.92 -19.41 11.57
C ARG A 391 34.30 -19.04 10.14
N GLY A 392 34.19 -20.00 9.22
CA GLY A 392 34.43 -19.77 7.80
C GLY A 392 33.43 -18.84 7.18
N LEU A 393 32.17 -18.94 7.61
CA LEU A 393 31.09 -18.04 7.14
C LEU A 393 31.36 -16.59 7.59
N GLY A 394 31.67 -16.37 8.88
CA GLY A 394 31.99 -15.05 9.41
C GLY A 394 33.15 -14.37 8.69
N ARG A 395 34.21 -15.13 8.34
CA ARG A 395 35.32 -14.60 7.52
C ARG A 395 34.87 -14.16 6.14
N LYS A 396 34.01 -14.95 5.46
CA LYS A 396 33.48 -14.62 4.12
C LYS A 396 32.50 -13.44 4.15
N MET A 397 31.82 -13.25 5.27
CA MET A 397 30.92 -12.10 5.48
C MET A 397 31.67 -10.81 5.81
N GLY A 398 32.93 -10.92 6.29
CA GLY A 398 33.68 -9.74 6.75
C GLY A 398 33.19 -9.17 8.08
N ILE A 399 32.60 -10.00 8.95
CA ILE A 399 32.07 -9.60 10.26
C ILE A 399 32.88 -10.21 11.41
N PRO A 400 32.73 -9.73 12.68
CA PRO A 400 33.46 -10.29 13.83
C PRO A 400 33.17 -11.78 14.05
N VAL A 401 34.13 -12.62 13.69
CA VAL A 401 34.00 -14.10 13.67
C VAL A 401 33.63 -14.66 15.02
N GLN A 402 34.30 -14.19 16.09
CA GLN A 402 34.05 -14.68 17.44
C GLN A 402 32.66 -14.37 17.93
N GLN A 403 32.17 -13.16 17.59
CA GLN A 403 30.80 -12.75 17.94
C GLN A 403 29.78 -13.60 17.21
N LEU A 404 29.95 -13.84 15.90
CA LEU A 404 29.03 -14.70 15.15
C LEU A 404 28.94 -16.11 15.72
N VAL A 405 30.12 -16.69 16.08
CA VAL A 405 30.17 -18.01 16.72
C VAL A 405 29.42 -18.00 18.04
N LYS A 406 29.66 -17.00 18.89
CA LYS A 406 28.93 -16.81 20.15
C LYS A 406 27.43 -16.75 19.94
N THR A 407 26.99 -15.90 19.00
CA THR A 407 25.56 -15.70 18.66
C THR A 407 24.89 -17.02 18.25
N VAL A 408 25.53 -17.80 17.35
CA VAL A 408 24.96 -19.09 16.91
C VAL A 408 24.96 -20.10 18.06
N THR A 409 26.00 -20.11 18.91
CA THR A 409 26.05 -20.99 20.09
C THR A 409 24.93 -20.66 21.08
N GLU A 410 24.69 -19.37 21.36
CA GLU A 410 23.60 -18.91 22.24
C GLU A 410 22.23 -19.30 21.68
N TYR A 411 22.02 -19.12 20.39
CA TYR A 411 20.77 -19.55 19.73
C TYR A 411 20.58 -21.07 19.82
N ASN A 412 21.60 -21.85 19.50
CA ASN A 412 21.53 -23.31 19.59
C ASN A 412 21.24 -23.79 21.02
N ARG A 413 21.80 -23.09 22.03
CA ARG A 413 21.46 -23.35 23.43
C ARG A 413 19.99 -23.07 23.70
N SER A 414 19.43 -21.96 23.19
CA SER A 414 18.00 -21.66 23.32
C SER A 414 17.12 -22.75 22.71
N VAL A 415 17.53 -23.35 21.58
CA VAL A 415 16.84 -24.50 20.98
C VAL A 415 16.83 -25.71 21.93
N VAL A 416 17.98 -26.01 22.53
CA VAL A 416 18.11 -27.16 23.47
C VAL A 416 17.31 -26.94 24.75
N THR A 417 17.29 -25.71 25.28
CA THR A 417 16.57 -25.39 26.53
C THR A 417 15.09 -25.10 26.30
N GLY A 418 14.67 -24.87 25.05
CA GLY A 418 13.31 -24.47 24.72
C GLY A 418 12.98 -23.00 25.07
N VAL A 419 13.99 -22.19 25.47
CA VAL A 419 13.79 -20.80 25.90
C VAL A 419 14.81 -19.87 25.25
N ASP A 420 14.35 -18.88 24.53
CA ASP A 420 15.15 -17.75 24.03
C ASP A 420 15.05 -16.57 25.01
N GLU A 421 15.91 -16.55 26.01
CA GLU A 421 15.91 -15.53 27.08
C GLU A 421 16.11 -14.11 26.53
N LYS A 422 16.80 -13.97 25.40
CA LYS A 422 17.19 -12.67 24.86
C LYS A 422 16.10 -12.00 24.03
N PHE A 423 15.36 -12.78 23.23
CA PHE A 423 14.39 -12.24 22.28
C PHE A 423 13.00 -12.87 22.40
N ASN A 424 12.80 -13.82 23.35
CA ASN A 424 11.53 -14.49 23.58
C ASN A 424 10.94 -15.14 22.30
N ARG A 425 11.79 -15.68 21.43
CA ARG A 425 11.37 -16.41 20.24
C ARG A 425 10.76 -17.74 20.67
N GLN A 426 9.48 -17.93 20.36
CA GLN A 426 8.72 -19.11 20.76
C GLN A 426 9.05 -20.34 19.92
N ARG A 427 9.37 -20.11 18.64
CA ARG A 427 9.64 -21.19 17.71
C ARG A 427 11.12 -21.48 17.59
N LEU A 428 11.54 -22.54 18.28
CA LEU A 428 12.94 -22.98 18.41
C LEU A 428 13.10 -24.42 17.90
N ASP A 429 12.71 -24.66 16.65
CA ASP A 429 12.50 -26.01 16.10
C ASP A 429 13.81 -26.74 15.76
N SER A 430 14.89 -26.04 15.45
CA SER A 430 16.17 -26.67 15.05
C SER A 430 17.38 -25.78 15.33
N PRO A 431 18.50 -26.35 15.81
CA PRO A 431 19.77 -25.64 15.92
C PRO A 431 20.38 -25.36 14.52
N ILE A 432 21.26 -24.37 14.48
CA ILE A 432 22.12 -24.08 13.31
C ILE A 432 23.48 -24.72 13.56
N ASP A 433 23.62 -25.99 13.19
CA ASP A 433 24.79 -26.81 13.55
C ASP A 433 25.32 -27.73 12.43
N GLU A 434 24.62 -27.84 11.29
CA GLU A 434 25.02 -28.72 10.20
C GLU A 434 25.40 -27.93 8.93
N GLY A 435 26.68 -27.96 8.57
CA GLY A 435 27.16 -27.34 7.32
C GLY A 435 26.68 -28.05 6.04
N PRO A 436 26.69 -27.38 4.91
CA PRO A 436 27.14 -26.00 4.72
C PRO A 436 26.20 -24.95 5.30
N PHE A 437 26.80 -23.86 5.79
CA PHE A 437 26.12 -22.69 6.32
C PHE A 437 26.04 -21.61 5.24
N TYR A 438 24.96 -20.85 5.27
CA TYR A 438 24.68 -19.78 4.32
C TYR A 438 24.42 -18.46 5.03
N SER A 439 24.82 -17.37 4.39
CA SER A 439 24.48 -16.01 4.80
C SER A 439 23.85 -15.28 3.62
N ILE A 440 22.61 -14.91 3.77
CA ILE A 440 21.84 -14.14 2.77
C ILE A 440 21.82 -12.69 3.24
N PRO A 441 22.35 -11.73 2.45
CA PRO A 441 22.32 -10.33 2.80
C PRO A 441 20.91 -9.76 2.60
N ILE A 442 20.38 -9.11 3.64
CA ILE A 442 19.04 -8.56 3.67
C ILE A 442 19.13 -7.05 3.88
N THR A 443 18.25 -6.32 3.25
CA THR A 443 18.07 -4.89 3.44
C THR A 443 16.60 -4.53 3.58
N GLY A 444 16.30 -3.32 4.03
CA GLY A 444 14.94 -2.80 4.05
C GLY A 444 14.39 -2.48 2.66
N SER A 445 13.09 -2.53 2.56
CA SER A 445 12.37 -2.12 1.37
C SER A 445 11.18 -1.24 1.73
N ILE A 446 10.96 -0.19 0.96
CA ILE A 446 9.77 0.66 1.06
C ILE A 446 8.68 0.06 0.19
N LEU A 447 7.52 -0.19 0.79
CA LEU A 447 6.32 -0.68 0.10
C LEU A 447 5.39 0.47 -0.28
N ILE A 448 5.01 1.27 0.72
CA ILE A 448 3.93 2.27 0.66
C ILE A 448 4.39 3.50 1.43
N SER A 449 3.98 4.67 0.99
CA SER A 449 4.04 5.92 1.75
C SER A 449 2.68 6.20 2.39
N HIS A 450 2.65 6.54 3.69
CA HIS A 450 1.41 6.93 4.38
C HIS A 450 1.19 8.45 4.39
N GLY A 451 2.18 9.21 3.96
CA GLY A 451 2.06 10.64 3.75
C GLY A 451 1.37 10.98 2.43
N GLY A 452 0.63 12.06 2.42
CA GLY A 452 -0.11 12.51 1.24
C GLY A 452 -0.88 13.79 1.50
N VAL A 453 -1.86 14.07 0.66
CA VAL A 453 -2.74 15.23 0.74
C VAL A 453 -3.64 15.12 1.96
N ALA A 454 -3.68 16.16 2.78
CA ALA A 454 -4.66 16.28 3.84
C ALA A 454 -6.06 16.44 3.26
N VAL A 455 -7.00 15.63 3.73
CA VAL A 455 -8.39 15.64 3.27
C VAL A 455 -9.36 15.66 4.44
N ASN A 456 -10.54 16.23 4.23
CA ASN A 456 -11.64 16.15 5.16
C ASN A 456 -12.46 14.84 4.97
N HIS A 457 -13.52 14.66 5.75
CA HIS A 457 -14.41 13.49 5.68
C HIS A 457 -15.17 13.33 4.34
N LEU A 458 -15.16 14.34 3.48
CA LEU A 458 -15.68 14.31 2.11
C LEU A 458 -14.57 14.06 1.08
N LEU A 459 -13.34 13.81 1.52
CA LEU A 459 -12.14 13.61 0.72
C LEU A 459 -11.75 14.85 -0.12
N GLN A 460 -12.24 16.02 0.24
CA GLN A 460 -11.81 17.29 -0.32
C GLN A 460 -10.44 17.64 0.25
N ALA A 461 -9.50 18.05 -0.61
CA ALA A 461 -8.21 18.55 -0.19
C ALA A 461 -8.37 19.83 0.65
N VAL A 462 -7.56 19.95 1.70
CA VAL A 462 -7.59 21.09 2.61
C VAL A 462 -6.23 21.79 2.70
N GLU A 463 -6.26 23.10 2.93
CA GLU A 463 -5.11 23.89 3.30
C GLU A 463 -4.71 23.61 4.77
N SER A 464 -3.55 24.07 5.21
CA SER A 464 -3.09 23.97 6.62
C SER A 464 -4.01 24.69 7.62
N SER A 465 -4.82 25.62 7.14
CA SER A 465 -5.88 26.29 7.91
C SER A 465 -7.13 25.42 8.13
N GLY A 466 -7.22 24.28 7.45
CA GLY A 466 -8.42 23.44 7.37
C GLY A 466 -9.43 23.91 6.33
N LYS A 467 -9.15 25.00 5.60
CA LYS A 467 -10.03 25.49 4.53
C LYS A 467 -9.99 24.51 3.35
N VAL A 468 -11.16 24.21 2.79
CA VAL A 468 -11.30 23.36 1.61
C VAL A 468 -10.75 24.07 0.37
N ILE A 469 -10.03 23.32 -0.47
CA ILE A 469 -9.68 23.73 -1.83
C ILE A 469 -10.80 23.24 -2.75
N ASP A 470 -11.64 24.16 -3.20
CA ASP A 470 -12.78 23.82 -4.03
C ASP A 470 -12.33 23.15 -5.35
N GLY A 471 -13.09 22.13 -5.76
CA GLY A 471 -12.80 21.38 -6.98
C GLY A 471 -11.68 20.34 -6.86
N LEU A 472 -10.97 20.25 -5.72
CA LEU A 472 -9.88 19.30 -5.52
C LEU A 472 -10.19 18.22 -4.48
N TYR A 473 -9.97 16.97 -4.87
CA TYR A 473 -10.15 15.78 -4.03
C TYR A 473 -8.91 14.88 -4.11
N ALA A 474 -8.70 14.05 -3.10
CA ALA A 474 -7.68 13.00 -3.16
C ALA A 474 -8.19 11.68 -2.57
N ALA A 475 -7.71 10.56 -3.14
CA ALA A 475 -8.11 9.23 -2.73
C ALA A 475 -6.99 8.19 -2.90
N GLY A 476 -7.10 7.06 -2.21
CA GLY A 476 -6.07 6.03 -2.18
C GLY A 476 -4.80 6.52 -1.49
N GLU A 477 -3.63 6.03 -1.90
CA GLU A 477 -2.34 6.40 -1.31
C GLU A 477 -1.96 7.88 -1.52
N ALA A 478 -2.67 8.61 -2.39
CA ALA A 478 -2.48 10.04 -2.55
C ALA A 478 -3.09 10.85 -1.40
N ALA A 479 -4.10 10.33 -0.70
CA ALA A 479 -4.70 10.92 0.48
C ALA A 479 -4.07 10.37 1.74
N ALA A 480 -3.78 11.24 2.71
CA ALA A 480 -3.19 10.85 3.98
C ALA A 480 -4.19 10.88 5.14
N GLY A 481 -3.80 10.28 6.25
CA GLY A 481 -4.49 10.37 7.54
C GLY A 481 -5.28 9.13 7.92
N MET A 482 -5.74 8.31 6.97
CA MET A 482 -6.51 7.14 7.32
C MET A 482 -5.64 6.07 8.01
N HIS A 483 -4.47 5.80 7.48
CA HIS A 483 -3.49 4.93 8.12
C HIS A 483 -2.81 5.64 9.28
N GLY A 484 -2.60 4.91 10.37
CA GLY A 484 -1.84 5.39 11.51
C GLY A 484 -0.33 5.22 11.32
N ALA A 485 0.38 5.08 12.43
CA ALA A 485 1.85 5.11 12.45
C ALA A 485 2.50 3.98 11.64
N ASN A 486 1.83 2.85 11.45
CA ASN A 486 2.48 1.67 10.89
C ASN A 486 1.70 0.96 9.78
N ARG A 487 0.35 1.02 9.79
CA ARG A 487 -0.49 0.26 8.85
C ARG A 487 -1.88 0.87 8.74
#